data_062134c2dab00d14a2825770992cb3ef
#
_entry.id   062134c2dab00d14a2825770992cb3ef
#
_cell.length_a   1.000
_cell.length_b   1.000
_cell.length_c   1.000
_cell.angle_alpha   90.00
_cell.angle_beta   90.00
_cell.angle_gamma   90.00
#
_symmetry.space_group_name_H-M   'P 1'
#
loop_
_entity.id
_entity.type
_entity.pdbx_description
1 polymer ?
#
loop_
_entity_poly.entity_id
_entity_poly.type
_entity_poly.pdbx_seq_one_letter_code
_entity_poly.pdbx_strand_id
1 'polypeptide(L)'
;VWKGDWGLPSIDTACLEIMAYAKFSGAPLKIREIRRPWFGSLPVMRHGPQTRLTKFRDVIAYLRRQNYSADIQMTSQQSSDATAYAAMLNHKLKPALLYQWWIDAQNYVELTRPWYAKALGFPFNYVLPGQMQRDATAVLNSRLHGFDLEGEQAQIALFKEAQECLTTLSQRLGKEPFFFGPSPTSLDAIVFAHLAPLLCAPFPSCALQNHLKACDNLASFVTRIMQRYFPLKDVSSGDSGASKPSTEEFSFSWLNTLVSFGVATVAMLSYALLSGLVQVEYTREEPPPPRSKDSREKAARPIID
;
A
#
# COMPACT_ATOMS: atom_id res chain seq x y z
N VAL A 1 -2.46 -7.08 -4.06
CA VAL A 1 -1.79 -7.06 -2.74
C VAL A 1 -0.32 -6.75 -2.90
N TRP A 2 0.34 -6.28 -1.84
CA TRP A 2 1.79 -6.21 -1.76
C TRP A 2 2.40 -7.60 -1.74
N LYS A 3 3.62 -7.72 -2.27
CA LYS A 3 4.38 -8.97 -2.26
C LYS A 3 4.62 -9.46 -0.83
N GLY A 4 4.65 -10.78 -0.65
CA GLY A 4 5.04 -11.42 0.59
C GLY A 4 6.56 -11.55 0.74
N ASP A 5 7.02 -11.60 2.00
CA ASP A 5 8.39 -11.93 2.37
C ASP A 5 8.43 -12.54 3.78
N TRP A 6 9.57 -13.02 4.21
CA TRP A 6 9.80 -13.64 5.54
C TRP A 6 8.77 -14.72 5.92
N GLY A 7 8.31 -15.49 4.93
CA GLY A 7 7.27 -16.51 5.09
C GLY A 7 5.84 -15.97 5.13
N LEU A 8 5.63 -14.66 5.06
CA LEU A 8 4.31 -14.04 5.03
C LEU A 8 3.76 -13.98 3.60
N PRO A 9 2.44 -14.15 3.40
CA PRO A 9 1.81 -13.99 2.09
C PRO A 9 1.75 -12.54 1.61
N SER A 10 1.89 -11.57 2.49
CA SER A 10 2.09 -10.13 2.23
C SER A 10 2.75 -9.49 3.45
N ILE A 11 3.52 -8.42 3.26
CA ILE A 11 4.09 -7.67 4.39
C ILE A 11 3.16 -6.56 4.89
N ASP A 12 2.16 -6.21 4.10
CA ASP A 12 1.25 -5.10 4.39
C ASP A 12 0.07 -5.57 5.25
N THR A 13 -0.15 -4.87 6.36
CA THR A 13 -1.19 -5.18 7.34
C THR A 13 -2.58 -5.22 6.71
N ALA A 14 -2.94 -4.23 5.88
CA ALA A 14 -4.27 -4.18 5.28
C ALA A 14 -4.50 -5.32 4.26
N CYS A 15 -3.45 -5.73 3.55
CA CYS A 15 -3.50 -6.91 2.68
C CYS A 15 -3.69 -8.19 3.49
N LEU A 16 -2.95 -8.34 4.60
CA LEU A 16 -3.04 -9.51 5.47
C LEU A 16 -4.42 -9.63 6.13
N GLU A 17 -5.04 -8.52 6.56
CA GLU A 17 -6.40 -8.52 7.12
C GLU A 17 -7.40 -9.17 6.16
N ILE A 18 -7.41 -8.72 4.91
CA ILE A 18 -8.33 -9.25 3.89
C ILE A 18 -8.02 -10.71 3.57
N MET A 19 -6.74 -11.05 3.42
CA MET A 19 -6.32 -12.41 3.09
C MET A 19 -6.65 -13.40 4.22
N ALA A 20 -6.38 -13.03 5.46
CA ALA A 20 -6.69 -13.86 6.63
C ALA A 20 -8.21 -14.06 6.77
N TYR A 21 -8.99 -12.99 6.73
CA TYR A 21 -10.44 -13.10 6.82
C TYR A 21 -11.05 -13.95 5.69
N ALA A 22 -10.57 -13.81 4.47
CA ALA A 22 -11.03 -14.63 3.35
C ALA A 22 -10.72 -16.12 3.57
N LYS A 23 -9.53 -16.46 4.08
CA LYS A 23 -9.17 -17.83 4.43
C LYS A 23 -10.02 -18.36 5.60
N PHE A 24 -10.32 -17.54 6.60
CA PHE A 24 -11.16 -17.93 7.73
C PHE A 24 -12.62 -18.18 7.33
N SER A 25 -13.16 -17.35 6.44
CA SER A 25 -14.51 -17.49 5.91
C SER A 25 -14.66 -18.52 4.79
N GLY A 26 -13.55 -19.12 4.30
CA GLY A 26 -13.57 -20.04 3.17
C GLY A 26 -13.85 -19.38 1.83
N ALA A 27 -13.74 -18.06 1.72
CA ALA A 27 -13.97 -17.33 0.48
C ALA A 27 -12.89 -17.63 -0.57
N PRO A 28 -13.25 -18.01 -1.81
CA PRO A 28 -12.28 -18.34 -2.85
C PRO A 28 -11.68 -17.07 -3.46
N LEU A 29 -10.60 -16.54 -2.87
CA LEU A 29 -9.89 -15.39 -3.40
C LEU A 29 -8.70 -15.80 -4.26
N LYS A 30 -8.62 -15.26 -5.48
CA LYS A 30 -7.42 -15.33 -6.32
C LYS A 30 -6.53 -14.12 -5.98
N ILE A 31 -5.37 -14.40 -5.38
CA ILE A 31 -4.41 -13.38 -4.97
C ILE A 31 -3.55 -13.00 -6.17
N ARG A 32 -3.36 -11.69 -6.39
CA ARG A 32 -2.41 -11.15 -7.38
C ARG A 32 -1.50 -10.14 -6.71
N GLU A 33 -0.21 -10.35 -6.81
CA GLU A 33 0.81 -9.38 -6.40
C GLU A 33 0.90 -8.24 -7.41
N ILE A 34 1.02 -7.01 -6.93
CA ILE A 34 1.14 -5.82 -7.77
C ILE A 34 2.50 -5.19 -7.55
N ARG A 35 3.31 -5.15 -8.60
CA ARG A 35 4.63 -4.50 -8.60
C ARG A 35 4.56 -2.99 -8.93
N ARG A 36 3.39 -2.51 -9.40
CA ARG A 36 3.17 -1.13 -9.84
C ARG A 36 1.82 -0.64 -9.33
N PRO A 37 1.78 -0.01 -8.18
CA PRO A 37 0.58 0.66 -7.69
C PRO A 37 0.36 1.96 -8.47
N TRP A 38 0.03 1.85 -9.76
CA TRP A 38 -0.15 3.00 -10.64
C TRP A 38 -1.31 3.91 -10.22
N PHE A 39 -2.37 3.34 -9.61
CA PHE A 39 -3.54 4.10 -9.17
C PHE A 39 -4.14 3.53 -7.88
N GLY A 40 -3.85 4.16 -6.76
CA GLY A 40 -4.59 3.99 -5.51
C GLY A 40 -3.93 3.09 -4.46
N SER A 41 -4.50 3.15 -3.27
CA SER A 41 -4.07 2.38 -2.12
C SER A 41 -4.33 0.88 -2.32
N LEU A 42 -3.37 0.05 -1.94
CA LEU A 42 -3.57 -1.39 -1.75
C LEU A 42 -4.05 -1.64 -0.32
N PRO A 43 -4.81 -2.69 -0.08
CA PRO A 43 -5.28 -3.74 -0.99
C PRO A 43 -6.47 -3.33 -1.85
N VAL A 44 -6.67 -4.03 -2.96
CA VAL A 44 -7.87 -3.88 -3.79
C VAL A 44 -8.48 -5.24 -4.03
N MET A 45 -9.70 -5.48 -3.52
CA MET A 45 -10.52 -6.62 -3.89
C MET A 45 -11.42 -6.24 -5.06
N ARG A 46 -11.45 -7.09 -6.08
CA ARG A 46 -12.32 -6.92 -7.26
C ARG A 46 -13.21 -8.14 -7.43
N HIS A 47 -14.50 -7.90 -7.74
CA HIS A 47 -15.41 -8.93 -8.17
C HIS A 47 -16.23 -8.41 -9.35
N GLY A 48 -15.99 -9.01 -10.52
CA GLY A 48 -16.52 -8.46 -11.79
C GLY A 48 -15.96 -7.08 -12.15
N PRO A 49 -16.54 -6.40 -13.13
CA PRO A 49 -16.04 -5.10 -13.61
C PRO A 49 -16.40 -3.93 -12.69
N GLN A 50 -17.48 -4.04 -11.91
CA GLN A 50 -18.06 -2.92 -11.17
C GLN A 50 -17.64 -2.86 -9.69
N THR A 51 -17.32 -4.01 -9.07
CA THR A 51 -17.03 -4.05 -7.63
C THR A 51 -15.54 -3.87 -7.37
N ARG A 52 -15.18 -2.75 -6.72
CA ARG A 52 -13.82 -2.46 -6.25
C ARG A 52 -13.87 -2.01 -4.79
N LEU A 53 -13.28 -2.80 -3.91
CA LEU A 53 -13.26 -2.58 -2.45
C LEU A 53 -11.80 -2.49 -1.97
N THR A 54 -11.54 -1.51 -1.11
CA THR A 54 -10.19 -1.24 -0.56
C THR A 54 -10.15 -1.32 0.96
N LYS A 55 -11.29 -1.11 1.63
CA LYS A 55 -11.35 -1.11 3.09
C LYS A 55 -11.79 -2.47 3.61
N PHE A 56 -11.16 -2.95 4.67
CA PHE A 56 -11.46 -4.23 5.29
C PHE A 56 -12.94 -4.38 5.66
N ARG A 57 -13.56 -3.36 6.27
CA ARG A 57 -15.00 -3.37 6.64
C ARG A 57 -15.91 -3.59 5.43
N ASP A 58 -15.61 -2.96 4.29
CA ASP A 58 -16.41 -3.08 3.08
C ASP A 58 -16.27 -4.49 2.48
N VAL A 59 -15.05 -5.04 2.55
CA VAL A 59 -14.78 -6.42 2.12
C VAL A 59 -15.54 -7.43 2.98
N ILE A 60 -15.53 -7.30 4.31
CA ILE A 60 -16.31 -8.15 5.22
C ILE A 60 -17.80 -8.07 4.87
N ALA A 61 -18.34 -6.84 4.75
CA ALA A 61 -19.75 -6.64 4.43
C ALA A 61 -20.13 -7.26 3.08
N TYR A 62 -19.23 -7.16 2.11
CA TYR A 62 -19.40 -7.77 0.80
C TYR A 62 -19.38 -9.30 0.86
N LEU A 63 -18.37 -9.89 1.49
CA LEU A 63 -18.24 -11.34 1.63
C LEU A 63 -19.41 -11.94 2.41
N ARG A 64 -19.90 -11.26 3.46
CA ARG A 64 -21.10 -11.67 4.20
C ARG A 64 -22.34 -11.74 3.31
N ARG A 65 -22.52 -10.79 2.36
CA ARG A 65 -23.61 -10.85 1.37
C ARG A 65 -23.47 -12.01 0.39
N GLN A 66 -22.25 -12.50 0.19
CA GLN A 66 -21.96 -13.68 -0.62
C GLN A 66 -21.98 -15.00 0.17
N ASN A 67 -22.51 -14.98 1.40
CA ASN A 67 -22.57 -16.10 2.35
C ASN A 67 -21.20 -16.61 2.84
N TYR A 68 -20.14 -15.78 2.71
CA TYR A 68 -18.84 -16.05 3.33
C TYR A 68 -18.67 -15.18 4.57
N SER A 69 -18.79 -15.75 5.75
CA SER A 69 -18.57 -15.03 7.00
C SER A 69 -17.90 -15.91 8.04
N ALA A 70 -16.81 -15.40 8.62
CA ALA A 70 -16.17 -16.02 9.77
C ALA A 70 -16.87 -15.67 11.10
N ASP A 71 -17.77 -14.67 11.11
CA ASP A 71 -18.39 -14.11 12.31
C ASP A 71 -19.80 -14.65 12.59
N ILE A 72 -20.24 -15.73 11.90
CA ILE A 72 -21.62 -16.24 12.00
C ILE A 72 -21.97 -16.67 13.42
N GLN A 73 -21.01 -17.22 14.16
CA GLN A 73 -21.24 -17.78 15.50
C GLN A 73 -21.01 -16.76 16.62
N MET A 74 -20.63 -15.52 16.28
CA MET A 74 -20.37 -14.48 17.27
C MET A 74 -21.67 -13.97 17.89
N THR A 75 -21.68 -13.86 19.23
CA THR A 75 -22.75 -13.18 19.97
C THR A 75 -22.64 -11.66 19.78
N SER A 76 -23.72 -10.92 20.06
CA SER A 76 -23.70 -9.46 20.02
C SER A 76 -22.64 -8.86 20.94
N GLN A 77 -22.41 -9.45 22.10
CA GLN A 77 -21.36 -9.03 23.04
C GLN A 77 -19.98 -9.25 22.44
N GLN A 78 -19.70 -10.43 21.88
CA GLN A 78 -18.42 -10.72 21.20
C GLN A 78 -18.16 -9.78 20.03
N SER A 79 -19.19 -9.40 19.27
CA SER A 79 -19.08 -8.43 18.18
C SER A 79 -18.72 -7.02 18.70
N SER A 80 -19.26 -6.61 19.84
CA SER A 80 -18.91 -5.36 20.50
C SER A 80 -17.47 -5.39 21.03
N ASP A 81 -17.07 -6.48 21.67
CA ASP A 81 -15.73 -6.71 22.17
C ASP A 81 -14.72 -6.69 21.00
N ALA A 82 -15.03 -7.38 19.88
CA ALA A 82 -14.19 -7.37 18.68
C ALA A 82 -13.96 -5.95 18.17
N THR A 83 -15.00 -5.12 18.16
CA THR A 83 -14.90 -3.72 17.75
C THR A 83 -14.03 -2.92 18.72
N ALA A 84 -14.16 -3.14 20.02
CA ALA A 84 -13.35 -2.47 21.04
C ALA A 84 -11.87 -2.86 20.93
N TYR A 85 -11.55 -4.15 20.79
CA TYR A 85 -10.18 -4.62 20.60
C TYR A 85 -9.57 -4.13 19.28
N ALA A 86 -10.33 -4.11 18.19
CA ALA A 86 -9.88 -3.54 16.92
C ALA A 86 -9.59 -2.03 17.04
N ALA A 87 -10.42 -1.30 17.78
CA ALA A 87 -10.18 0.11 18.08
C ALA A 87 -8.91 0.29 18.92
N MET A 88 -8.71 -0.52 19.96
CA MET A 88 -7.49 -0.51 20.79
C MET A 88 -6.23 -0.77 19.96
N LEU A 89 -6.23 -1.75 19.06
CA LEU A 89 -5.14 -2.03 18.13
C LEU A 89 -4.82 -0.80 17.25
N ASN A 90 -5.84 -0.21 16.64
CA ASN A 90 -5.68 0.97 15.81
C ASN A 90 -5.18 2.20 16.57
N HIS A 91 -5.54 2.28 17.87
CA HIS A 91 -5.12 3.39 18.72
C HIS A 91 -3.76 3.18 19.38
N LYS A 92 -3.42 2.02 19.88
CA LYS A 92 -2.21 1.80 20.66
C LYS A 92 -1.09 1.12 19.86
N LEU A 93 -1.41 0.05 19.12
CA LEU A 93 -0.38 -0.74 18.43
C LEU A 93 0.01 -0.15 17.07
N LYS A 94 -0.96 0.20 16.24
CA LYS A 94 -0.70 0.69 14.87
C LYS A 94 0.24 1.91 14.80
N PRO A 95 0.15 2.94 15.67
CA PRO A 95 1.11 4.04 15.67
C PRO A 95 2.54 3.60 15.96
N ALA A 96 2.73 2.69 16.93
CA ALA A 96 4.05 2.15 17.23
C ALA A 96 4.62 1.33 16.07
N LEU A 97 3.76 0.58 15.34
CA LEU A 97 4.16 -0.10 14.11
C LEU A 97 4.54 0.89 13.01
N LEU A 98 3.76 1.97 12.81
CA LEU A 98 4.12 3.01 11.85
C LEU A 98 5.46 3.66 12.20
N TYR A 99 5.70 3.94 13.49
CA TYR A 99 6.98 4.45 13.96
C TYR A 99 8.11 3.47 13.65
N GLN A 100 7.97 2.20 14.03
CA GLN A 100 8.98 1.17 13.83
C GLN A 100 9.32 0.91 12.35
N TRP A 101 8.32 0.95 11.45
CA TRP A 101 8.54 0.72 10.03
C TRP A 101 9.09 1.96 9.30
N TRP A 102 8.64 3.17 9.64
CA TRP A 102 8.82 4.34 8.79
C TRP A 102 9.63 5.48 9.43
N ILE A 103 9.65 5.59 10.76
CA ILE A 103 10.30 6.70 11.47
C ILE A 103 11.61 6.28 12.12
N ASP A 104 11.68 5.08 12.70
CA ASP A 104 12.92 4.54 13.23
C ASP A 104 13.97 4.50 12.13
N ALA A 105 15.03 5.30 12.29
CA ALA A 105 16.02 5.54 11.24
C ALA A 105 16.74 4.26 10.82
N GLN A 106 17.06 3.38 11.78
CA GLN A 106 17.77 2.15 11.51
C GLN A 106 16.87 1.17 10.75
N ASN A 107 15.64 0.95 11.20
CA ASN A 107 14.69 0.06 10.54
C ASN A 107 14.32 0.59 9.14
N TYR A 108 14.16 1.90 8.99
CA TYR A 108 13.83 2.48 7.70
C TYR A 108 14.94 2.31 6.67
N VAL A 109 16.19 2.62 7.05
CA VAL A 109 17.34 2.57 6.13
C VAL A 109 17.74 1.14 5.80
N GLU A 110 17.77 0.25 6.80
CA GLU A 110 18.30 -1.10 6.62
C GLU A 110 17.24 -2.12 6.12
N LEU A 111 15.95 -1.91 6.46
CA LEU A 111 14.89 -2.87 6.15
C LEU A 111 13.81 -2.30 5.22
N THR A 112 13.10 -1.26 5.67
CA THR A 112 11.85 -0.83 5.02
C THR A 112 12.10 -0.28 3.62
N ARG A 113 12.95 0.74 3.50
CA ARG A 113 13.25 1.39 2.23
C ARG A 113 13.85 0.44 1.18
N PRO A 114 14.88 -0.38 1.50
CA PRO A 114 15.44 -1.35 0.56
C PRO A 114 14.41 -2.38 0.08
N TRP A 115 13.56 -2.86 1.01
CA TRP A 115 12.54 -3.84 0.66
C TRP A 115 11.52 -3.27 -0.34
N TYR A 116 10.95 -2.09 -0.04
CA TYR A 116 9.99 -1.44 -0.96
C TYR A 116 10.63 -1.04 -2.28
N ALA A 117 11.88 -0.57 -2.27
CA ALA A 117 12.62 -0.25 -3.49
C ALA A 117 12.82 -1.48 -4.38
N LYS A 118 13.07 -2.67 -3.79
CA LYS A 118 13.19 -3.93 -4.52
C LYS A 118 11.84 -4.48 -5.02
N ALA A 119 10.78 -4.28 -4.24
CA ALA A 119 9.43 -4.75 -4.58
C ALA A 119 8.78 -3.93 -5.70
N LEU A 120 9.17 -2.69 -5.84
CA LEU A 120 8.63 -1.74 -6.81
C LEU A 120 9.51 -1.67 -8.07
N GLY A 121 8.86 -1.49 -9.23
CA GLY A 121 9.56 -1.21 -10.48
C GLY A 121 9.89 0.27 -10.63
N PHE A 122 10.88 0.56 -11.50
CA PHE A 122 11.18 1.93 -11.90
C PHE A 122 9.94 2.60 -12.54
N PRO A 123 9.69 3.92 -12.30
CA PRO A 123 10.39 4.87 -11.41
C PRO A 123 9.87 4.90 -9.96
N PHE A 124 8.88 4.07 -9.61
CA PHE A 124 8.17 4.12 -8.32
C PHE A 124 9.05 3.78 -7.11
N ASN A 125 10.08 2.97 -7.32
CA ASN A 125 11.05 2.59 -6.30
C ASN A 125 11.81 3.79 -5.69
N TYR A 126 11.91 4.92 -6.40
CA TYR A 126 12.57 6.13 -5.89
C TYR A 126 11.62 7.06 -5.13
N VAL A 127 10.34 7.13 -5.56
CA VAL A 127 9.39 8.13 -5.07
C VAL A 127 8.48 7.58 -3.98
N LEU A 128 7.95 6.36 -4.18
CA LEU A 128 6.89 5.83 -3.34
C LEU A 128 7.31 5.57 -1.89
N PRO A 129 8.48 4.97 -1.59
CA PRO A 129 8.90 4.77 -0.19
C PRO A 129 9.00 6.06 0.60
N GLY A 130 9.53 7.13 -0.01
CA GLY A 130 9.59 8.45 0.62
C GLY A 130 8.21 9.11 0.80
N GLN A 131 7.25 8.82 -0.10
CA GLN A 131 5.87 9.27 0.06
C GLN A 131 5.18 8.53 1.21
N MET A 132 5.31 7.19 1.28
CA MET A 132 4.76 6.38 2.36
C MET A 132 5.34 6.78 3.72
N GLN A 133 6.62 7.13 3.79
CA GLN A 133 7.25 7.67 5.01
C GLN A 133 6.60 8.99 5.42
N ARG A 134 6.42 9.93 4.48
CA ARG A 134 5.77 11.23 4.77
C ARG A 134 4.32 11.04 5.25
N ASP A 135 3.58 10.12 4.65
CA ASP A 135 2.21 9.82 5.06
C ASP A 135 2.18 9.24 6.48
N ALA A 136 3.10 8.33 6.82
CA ALA A 136 3.25 7.79 8.17
C ALA A 136 3.62 8.90 9.18
N THR A 137 4.55 9.78 8.82
CA THR A 137 4.95 10.95 9.63
C THR A 137 3.76 11.87 9.88
N ALA A 138 2.96 12.17 8.86
CA ALA A 138 1.78 13.03 8.99
C ALA A 138 0.74 12.43 9.95
N VAL A 139 0.50 11.11 9.86
CA VAL A 139 -0.40 10.39 10.76
C VAL A 139 0.11 10.45 12.21
N LEU A 140 1.39 10.24 12.45
CA LEU A 140 1.98 10.27 13.80
C LEU A 140 2.00 11.69 14.37
N ASN A 141 2.35 12.70 13.57
CA ASN A 141 2.32 14.12 13.99
C ASN A 141 0.91 14.54 14.44
N SER A 142 -0.13 14.09 13.74
CA SER A 142 -1.50 14.39 14.12
C SER A 142 -1.92 13.77 15.48
N ARG A 143 -1.19 12.76 15.95
CA ARG A 143 -1.44 12.08 17.24
C ARG A 143 -0.59 12.59 18.38
N LEU A 144 0.67 12.83 18.12
CA LEU A 144 1.68 13.21 19.11
C LEU A 144 1.80 14.74 19.23
N HIS A 145 0.68 15.45 19.29
CA HIS A 145 0.66 16.91 19.39
C HIS A 145 1.68 17.43 20.42
N GLY A 146 2.77 18.04 19.94
CA GLY A 146 3.80 18.63 20.78
C GLY A 146 5.01 17.76 21.12
N PHE A 147 5.06 16.51 20.66
CA PHE A 147 6.27 15.68 20.75
C PHE A 147 7.06 15.76 19.44
N ASP A 148 8.38 15.87 19.57
CA ASP A 148 9.28 15.66 18.45
C ASP A 148 9.29 14.16 18.07
N LEU A 149 8.92 13.83 16.84
CA LEU A 149 8.89 12.44 16.37
C LEU A 149 10.28 11.80 16.29
N GLU A 150 11.31 12.59 16.10
CA GLU A 150 12.70 12.12 16.11
C GLU A 150 13.24 11.97 17.53
N GLY A 151 12.49 12.43 18.54
CA GLY A 151 12.85 12.37 19.95
C GLY A 151 12.59 10.99 20.55
N GLU A 152 13.51 10.55 21.41
CA GLU A 152 13.39 9.30 22.20
C GLU A 152 12.10 9.23 23.02
N GLN A 153 11.58 10.37 23.48
CA GLN A 153 10.36 10.45 24.28
C GLN A 153 9.11 10.00 23.51
N ALA A 154 8.99 10.34 22.22
CA ALA A 154 7.89 9.91 21.37
C ALA A 154 7.91 8.38 21.18
N GLN A 155 9.08 7.82 20.94
CA GLN A 155 9.28 6.37 20.82
C GLN A 155 8.89 5.65 22.11
N ILE A 156 9.37 6.12 23.27
CA ILE A 156 9.07 5.53 24.58
C ILE A 156 7.56 5.54 24.84
N ALA A 157 6.88 6.67 24.58
CA ALA A 157 5.44 6.79 24.79
C ALA A 157 4.65 5.81 23.90
N LEU A 158 4.96 5.78 22.59
CA LEU A 158 4.31 4.88 21.63
C LEU A 158 4.55 3.40 21.96
N PHE A 159 5.78 3.05 22.30
CA PHE A 159 6.11 1.65 22.60
C PHE A 159 5.50 1.20 23.91
N LYS A 160 5.39 2.06 24.91
CA LYS A 160 4.68 1.76 26.16
C LYS A 160 3.21 1.44 25.90
N GLU A 161 2.49 2.29 25.14
CA GLU A 161 1.10 2.04 24.78
C GLU A 161 0.93 0.74 23.96
N ALA A 162 1.87 0.46 23.06
CA ALA A 162 1.85 -0.77 22.26
C ALA A 162 2.10 -2.02 23.13
N GLN A 163 3.02 -1.96 24.07
CA GLN A 163 3.30 -3.05 25.02
C GLN A 163 2.10 -3.34 25.92
N GLU A 164 1.41 -2.30 26.44
CA GLU A 164 0.15 -2.45 27.16
C GLU A 164 -0.92 -3.13 26.30
N CYS A 165 -1.03 -2.73 25.03
CA CYS A 165 -1.95 -3.34 24.07
C CYS A 165 -1.63 -4.84 23.86
N LEU A 166 -0.37 -5.20 23.61
CA LEU A 166 0.06 -6.59 23.44
C LEU A 166 -0.21 -7.42 24.69
N THR A 167 0.08 -6.88 25.87
CA THR A 167 -0.22 -7.56 27.16
C THR A 167 -1.73 -7.79 27.32
N THR A 168 -2.57 -6.80 27.01
CA THR A 168 -4.03 -6.93 27.07
C THR A 168 -4.54 -7.99 26.09
N LEU A 169 -4.00 -8.03 24.87
CA LEU A 169 -4.34 -9.05 23.88
C LEU A 169 -3.90 -10.45 24.34
N SER A 170 -2.70 -10.56 24.92
CA SER A 170 -2.19 -11.82 25.48
C SER A 170 -3.10 -12.33 26.59
N GLN A 171 -3.52 -11.47 27.53
CA GLN A 171 -4.46 -11.81 28.60
C GLN A 171 -5.82 -12.24 28.06
N ARG A 172 -6.34 -11.53 27.04
CA ARG A 172 -7.64 -11.87 26.41
C ARG A 172 -7.60 -13.20 25.67
N LEU A 173 -6.52 -13.49 24.95
CA LEU A 173 -6.35 -14.75 24.24
C LEU A 173 -6.19 -15.92 25.23
N GLY A 174 -5.44 -15.72 26.31
CA GLY A 174 -5.20 -16.74 27.31
C GLY A 174 -4.63 -18.03 26.73
N LYS A 175 -5.32 -19.14 26.94
CA LYS A 175 -4.97 -20.47 26.42
C LYS A 175 -5.82 -20.87 25.20
N GLU A 176 -6.75 -20.04 24.78
CA GLU A 176 -7.65 -20.33 23.68
C GLU A 176 -6.92 -20.31 22.31
N PRO A 177 -7.39 -21.10 21.36
CA PRO A 177 -6.79 -21.09 20.01
C PRO A 177 -7.04 -19.78 19.25
N PHE A 178 -8.20 -19.12 19.48
CA PHE A 178 -8.59 -17.84 18.89
C PHE A 178 -9.31 -16.99 19.93
N PHE A 179 -9.47 -15.67 19.67
CA PHE A 179 -9.98 -14.71 20.66
C PHE A 179 -11.40 -15.01 21.19
N PHE A 180 -12.24 -15.70 20.41
CA PHE A 180 -13.61 -16.04 20.79
C PHE A 180 -13.89 -17.55 20.75
N GLY A 181 -12.86 -18.38 20.95
CA GLY A 181 -13.03 -19.82 21.09
C GLY A 181 -12.32 -20.65 20.00
N PRO A 182 -12.93 -21.74 19.50
CA PRO A 182 -12.24 -22.70 18.65
C PRO A 182 -12.12 -22.26 17.17
N SER A 183 -12.91 -21.27 16.73
CA SER A 183 -12.97 -20.81 15.36
C SER A 183 -12.48 -19.39 15.22
N PRO A 184 -11.72 -19.06 14.17
CA PRO A 184 -11.23 -17.71 13.94
C PRO A 184 -12.35 -16.76 13.49
N THR A 185 -12.23 -15.50 13.87
CA THR A 185 -13.17 -14.43 13.59
C THR A 185 -12.49 -13.26 12.88
N SER A 186 -13.26 -12.20 12.61
CA SER A 186 -12.70 -10.94 12.07
C SER A 186 -11.66 -10.31 12.99
N LEU A 187 -11.81 -10.42 14.32
CA LEU A 187 -10.80 -9.93 15.26
C LEU A 187 -9.48 -10.67 15.08
N ASP A 188 -9.52 -11.99 14.95
CA ASP A 188 -8.32 -12.80 14.73
C ASP A 188 -7.58 -12.40 13.45
N ALA A 189 -8.32 -12.05 12.38
CA ALA A 189 -7.74 -11.57 11.15
C ALA A 189 -7.01 -10.22 11.34
N ILE A 190 -7.61 -9.28 12.07
CA ILE A 190 -7.02 -7.98 12.39
C ILE A 190 -5.77 -8.15 13.27
N VAL A 191 -5.88 -8.90 14.36
CA VAL A 191 -4.74 -9.15 15.28
C VAL A 191 -3.60 -9.82 14.52
N PHE A 192 -3.87 -10.90 13.80
CA PHE A 192 -2.87 -11.60 13.01
C PHE A 192 -2.15 -10.66 12.04
N ALA A 193 -2.89 -9.83 11.31
CA ALA A 193 -2.34 -8.94 10.31
C ALA A 193 -1.39 -7.87 10.89
N HIS A 194 -1.59 -7.47 12.14
CA HIS A 194 -0.68 -6.55 12.83
C HIS A 194 0.51 -7.26 13.46
N LEU A 195 0.31 -8.45 14.02
CA LEU A 195 1.37 -9.17 14.74
C LEU A 195 2.31 -9.94 13.82
N ALA A 196 1.81 -10.49 12.71
CA ALA A 196 2.62 -11.33 11.83
C ALA A 196 3.81 -10.59 11.20
N PRO A 197 3.66 -9.37 10.61
CA PRO A 197 4.79 -8.62 10.12
C PRO A 197 5.76 -8.20 11.25
N LEU A 198 5.24 -7.85 12.42
CA LEU A 198 6.06 -7.51 13.58
C LEU A 198 6.89 -8.71 14.06
N LEU A 199 6.34 -9.91 14.04
CA LEU A 199 7.01 -11.12 14.50
C LEU A 199 8.07 -11.62 13.50
N CYS A 200 7.74 -11.57 12.20
CA CYS A 200 8.52 -12.25 11.15
C CYS A 200 9.58 -11.36 10.49
N ALA A 201 9.40 -10.03 10.46
CA ALA A 201 10.36 -9.15 9.82
C ALA A 201 11.67 -9.05 10.62
N PRO A 202 12.84 -9.06 9.96
CA PRO A 202 14.14 -8.98 10.61
C PRO A 202 14.50 -7.53 10.96
N PHE A 203 13.83 -6.97 11.96
CA PHE A 203 14.09 -5.59 12.40
C PHE A 203 15.46 -5.47 13.08
N PRO A 204 16.33 -4.55 12.64
CA PRO A 204 17.53 -4.19 13.38
C PRO A 204 17.22 -3.63 14.78
N SER A 205 16.29 -2.68 14.89
CA SER A 205 15.74 -2.20 16.14
C SER A 205 14.50 -3.01 16.52
N CYS A 206 14.63 -3.93 17.47
CA CYS A 206 13.65 -5.00 17.73
C CYS A 206 12.94 -4.93 19.09
N ALA A 207 12.93 -3.76 19.78
CA ALA A 207 12.39 -3.63 21.12
C ALA A 207 10.91 -4.11 21.23
N LEU A 208 10.04 -3.65 20.33
CA LEU A 208 8.64 -4.05 20.31
C LEU A 208 8.46 -5.53 19.87
N GLN A 209 9.30 -6.00 18.94
CA GLN A 209 9.32 -7.39 18.51
C GLN A 209 9.71 -8.33 19.67
N ASN A 210 10.68 -7.94 20.49
CA ASN A 210 11.10 -8.72 21.66
C ASN A 210 9.99 -8.83 22.70
N HIS A 211 9.24 -7.75 22.92
CA HIS A 211 8.08 -7.78 23.80
C HIS A 211 6.97 -8.73 23.26
N LEU A 212 6.72 -8.70 21.93
CA LEU A 212 5.78 -9.66 21.33
C LEU A 212 6.25 -11.10 21.48
N LYS A 213 7.54 -11.38 21.29
CA LYS A 213 8.14 -12.72 21.49
C LYS A 213 8.05 -13.19 22.93
N ALA A 214 8.07 -12.28 23.91
CA ALA A 214 7.87 -12.59 25.32
C ALA A 214 6.40 -12.97 25.65
N CYS A 215 5.44 -12.64 24.76
CA CYS A 215 4.06 -13.08 24.84
C CYS A 215 3.89 -14.41 24.06
N ASP A 216 4.31 -15.54 24.63
CA ASP A 216 4.35 -16.87 23.98
C ASP A 216 3.04 -17.27 23.31
N ASN A 217 1.90 -16.94 23.93
CA ASN A 217 0.58 -17.27 23.39
C ASN A 217 0.26 -16.47 22.11
N LEU A 218 0.68 -15.20 22.01
CA LEU A 218 0.50 -14.41 20.81
C LEU A 218 1.43 -14.87 19.68
N ALA A 219 2.70 -15.21 20.00
CA ALA A 219 3.63 -15.78 19.03
C ALA A 219 3.12 -17.14 18.51
N SER A 220 2.62 -18.00 19.40
CA SER A 220 1.99 -19.29 19.06
C SER A 220 0.73 -19.12 18.22
N PHE A 221 -0.08 -18.10 18.49
CA PHE A 221 -1.28 -17.76 17.72
C PHE A 221 -0.92 -17.38 16.27
N VAL A 222 0.07 -16.51 16.07
CA VAL A 222 0.56 -16.16 14.73
C VAL A 222 1.06 -17.39 13.99
N THR A 223 1.90 -18.20 14.63
CA THR A 223 2.47 -19.43 14.04
C THR A 223 1.37 -20.42 13.64
N ARG A 224 0.35 -20.60 14.50
CA ARG A 224 -0.81 -21.46 14.22
C ARG A 224 -1.58 -21.02 12.99
N ILE A 225 -1.84 -19.72 12.85
CA ILE A 225 -2.54 -19.20 11.68
C ILE A 225 -1.71 -19.39 10.43
N MET A 226 -0.40 -19.10 10.49
CA MET A 226 0.52 -19.31 9.36
C MET A 226 0.51 -20.77 8.89
N GLN A 227 0.66 -21.72 9.82
CA GLN A 227 0.70 -23.14 9.49
C GLN A 227 -0.63 -23.66 8.94
N ARG A 228 -1.76 -23.22 9.51
CA ARG A 228 -3.08 -23.73 9.15
C ARG A 228 -3.67 -23.12 7.88
N TYR A 229 -3.49 -21.80 7.69
CA TYR A 229 -4.17 -21.05 6.63
C TYR A 229 -3.23 -20.55 5.52
N PHE A 230 -1.93 -20.51 5.78
CA PHE A 230 -0.90 -20.05 4.84
C PHE A 230 0.29 -21.01 4.78
N PRO A 231 0.07 -22.32 4.51
CA PRO A 231 1.19 -23.27 4.39
C PRO A 231 2.16 -22.86 3.27
N LEU A 232 3.46 -23.00 3.50
CA LEU A 232 4.53 -22.59 2.57
C LEU A 232 4.39 -23.17 1.15
N LYS A 233 3.65 -24.27 1.00
CA LYS A 233 3.37 -24.89 -0.32
C LYS A 233 2.42 -24.05 -1.18
N ASP A 234 1.54 -23.26 -0.58
CA ASP A 234 0.61 -22.40 -1.33
C ASP A 234 1.29 -21.11 -1.82
N VAL A 235 2.42 -20.72 -1.19
CA VAL A 235 3.22 -19.56 -1.63
C VAL A 235 4.07 -19.90 -2.86
N SER A 236 4.43 -21.19 -3.06
CA SER A 236 5.20 -21.67 -4.21
C SER A 236 4.36 -22.21 -5.37
N SER A 237 3.07 -22.48 -5.17
CA SER A 237 2.16 -23.00 -6.21
C SER A 237 1.34 -21.92 -6.94
N GLY A 238 1.70 -20.65 -6.78
CA GLY A 238 1.34 -19.61 -7.73
C GLY A 238 2.18 -19.78 -8.99
N ASP A 239 1.71 -20.68 -9.87
CA ASP A 239 2.17 -20.77 -11.27
C ASP A 239 3.62 -21.19 -11.54
N SER A 240 3.95 -22.46 -11.22
CA SER A 240 4.95 -23.20 -12.01
C SER A 240 4.28 -23.93 -13.17
N GLY A 241 3.36 -23.29 -13.85
CA GLY A 241 3.11 -23.58 -15.26
C GLY A 241 4.32 -23.06 -16.01
N ALA A 242 5.05 -23.95 -16.68
CA ALA A 242 6.07 -23.62 -17.65
C ALA A 242 5.49 -22.62 -18.68
N SER A 243 5.49 -21.35 -18.36
CA SER A 243 5.31 -20.30 -19.32
C SER A 243 6.66 -20.11 -20.00
N LYS A 244 6.71 -20.58 -21.26
CA LYS A 244 7.64 -20.07 -22.27
C LYS A 244 7.89 -18.58 -21.97
N PRO A 245 9.12 -18.06 -22.15
CA PRO A 245 9.38 -16.64 -21.98
C PRO A 245 8.40 -15.89 -22.87
N SER A 246 7.36 -15.33 -22.25
CA SER A 246 6.41 -14.51 -22.98
C SER A 246 7.17 -13.27 -23.44
N THR A 247 7.05 -12.97 -24.70
CA THR A 247 7.59 -11.80 -25.42
C THR A 247 7.24 -10.46 -24.76
N GLU A 248 6.45 -10.47 -23.67
CA GLU A 248 6.07 -9.28 -22.91
C GLU A 248 7.16 -8.71 -21.99
N GLU A 249 8.15 -9.51 -21.55
CA GLU A 249 9.28 -8.97 -20.77
C GLU A 249 10.26 -8.15 -21.62
N PHE A 250 10.37 -8.47 -22.90
CA PHE A 250 11.25 -7.75 -23.81
C PHE A 250 10.65 -6.40 -24.27
N SER A 251 9.35 -6.34 -24.50
CA SER A 251 8.66 -5.10 -24.87
C SER A 251 8.66 -4.06 -23.75
N PHE A 252 8.75 -4.51 -22.50
CA PHE A 252 8.70 -3.67 -21.31
C PHE A 252 10.05 -3.02 -20.95
N SER A 253 11.16 -3.70 -21.22
CA SER A 253 12.50 -3.12 -21.02
C SER A 253 12.76 -1.92 -21.95
N TRP A 254 12.32 -1.97 -23.19
CA TRP A 254 12.49 -0.86 -24.13
C TRP A 254 11.58 0.34 -23.83
N LEU A 255 10.36 0.10 -23.32
CA LEU A 255 9.46 1.16 -22.86
C LEU A 255 10.06 1.92 -21.67
N ASN A 256 10.68 1.23 -20.72
CA ASN A 256 11.41 1.87 -19.62
C ASN A 256 12.59 2.70 -20.14
N THR A 257 13.30 2.20 -21.14
CA THR A 257 14.39 2.92 -21.79
C THR A 257 13.87 4.16 -22.53
N LEU A 258 12.76 4.05 -23.26
CA LEU A 258 12.13 5.19 -23.93
C LEU A 258 11.61 6.25 -22.95
N VAL A 259 11.00 5.85 -21.84
CA VAL A 259 10.55 6.78 -20.78
C VAL A 259 11.75 7.50 -20.17
N SER A 260 12.85 6.78 -19.90
CA SER A 260 14.09 7.38 -19.37
C SER A 260 14.71 8.36 -20.37
N PHE A 261 14.75 8.01 -21.65
CA PHE A 261 15.19 8.92 -22.71
C PHE A 261 14.26 10.14 -22.82
N GLY A 262 12.95 9.94 -22.77
CA GLY A 262 11.97 11.03 -22.80
C GLY A 262 12.16 12.02 -21.65
N VAL A 263 12.32 11.53 -20.42
CA VAL A 263 12.56 12.37 -19.24
C VAL A 263 13.89 13.11 -19.35
N ALA A 264 14.96 12.43 -19.79
CA ALA A 264 16.26 13.06 -20.00
C ALA A 264 16.21 14.14 -21.08
N THR A 265 15.50 13.89 -22.19
CA THR A 265 15.34 14.86 -23.27
C THR A 265 14.55 16.09 -22.81
N VAL A 266 13.44 15.91 -22.07
CA VAL A 266 12.67 17.03 -21.53
C VAL A 266 13.49 17.82 -20.52
N ALA A 267 14.27 17.17 -19.66
CA ALA A 267 15.15 17.84 -18.71
C ALA A 267 16.25 18.66 -19.42
N MET A 268 16.85 18.10 -20.47
CA MET A 268 17.88 18.81 -21.28
C MET A 268 17.28 20.01 -22.03
N LEU A 269 16.08 19.84 -22.62
CA LEU A 269 15.41 20.94 -23.33
C LEU A 269 14.98 22.03 -22.34
N SER A 270 14.45 21.66 -21.20
CA SER A 270 14.09 22.62 -20.14
C SER A 270 15.32 23.39 -19.63
N TYR A 271 16.44 22.69 -19.43
CA TYR A 271 17.70 23.32 -19.05
C TYR A 271 18.23 24.26 -20.14
N ALA A 272 18.20 23.84 -21.40
CA ALA A 272 18.65 24.65 -22.52
C ALA A 272 17.81 25.94 -22.70
N LEU A 273 16.51 25.87 -22.47
CA LEU A 273 15.61 27.03 -22.50
C LEU A 273 15.83 27.96 -21.29
N LEU A 274 15.97 27.41 -20.08
CA LEU A 274 16.19 28.19 -18.86
C LEU A 274 17.59 28.82 -18.79
N SER A 275 18.60 28.14 -19.35
CA SER A 275 19.97 28.66 -19.40
C SER A 275 20.22 29.67 -20.56
N GLY A 276 19.18 29.92 -21.37
CA GLY A 276 19.31 30.89 -22.51
C GLY A 276 20.13 30.39 -23.68
N LEU A 277 20.51 29.11 -23.73
CA LEU A 277 21.26 28.49 -24.82
C LEU A 277 20.44 28.39 -26.12
N VAL A 278 19.10 28.36 -25.98
CA VAL A 278 18.18 28.35 -27.12
C VAL A 278 17.21 29.51 -26.95
N GLN A 279 17.32 30.50 -27.85
CA GLN A 279 16.34 31.59 -27.96
C GLN A 279 15.25 31.17 -28.95
N VAL A 280 14.01 31.10 -28.53
CA VAL A 280 12.88 30.83 -29.39
C VAL A 280 12.37 32.18 -29.90
N GLU A 281 12.73 32.55 -31.14
CA GLU A 281 12.19 33.72 -31.81
C GLU A 281 10.83 33.37 -32.42
N TYR A 282 9.78 33.99 -31.92
CA TYR A 282 8.44 33.89 -32.50
C TYR A 282 8.35 34.85 -33.68
N THR A 283 8.49 34.36 -34.90
CA THR A 283 8.14 35.09 -36.10
C THR A 283 6.64 35.26 -36.15
N ARG A 284 6.16 36.45 -35.78
CA ARG A 284 4.75 36.83 -35.93
C ARG A 284 4.53 37.09 -37.42
N GLU A 285 3.91 36.20 -38.16
CA GLU A 285 3.44 36.50 -39.52
C GLU A 285 2.41 37.64 -39.41
N GLU A 286 2.76 38.81 -39.96
CA GLU A 286 1.81 39.91 -40.12
C GLU A 286 0.70 39.48 -41.10
N PRO A 287 -0.57 39.74 -40.78
CA PRO A 287 -1.64 39.47 -41.72
C PRO A 287 -1.48 40.32 -42.98
N PRO A 288 -1.76 39.78 -44.20
CA PRO A 288 -1.62 40.52 -45.44
C PRO A 288 -2.46 41.78 -45.47
N PRO A 289 -1.96 42.90 -46.03
CA PRO A 289 -2.67 44.16 -46.02
C PRO A 289 -4.03 44.04 -46.74
N PRO A 290 -5.07 44.79 -46.29
CA PRO A 290 -6.40 44.72 -46.89
C PRO A 290 -6.33 45.20 -48.36
N ARG A 291 -6.82 44.40 -49.30
CA ARG A 291 -6.98 44.77 -50.71
C ARG A 291 -7.82 46.01 -50.85
N SER A 292 -7.23 47.10 -51.37
CA SER A 292 -7.91 48.32 -51.69
C SER A 292 -9.04 48.08 -52.70
N LYS A 293 -10.24 48.58 -52.41
CA LYS A 293 -11.47 48.47 -53.24
C LYS A 293 -11.49 49.38 -54.48
N ASP A 294 -10.33 49.94 -54.86
CA ASP A 294 -10.29 51.00 -55.88
C ASP A 294 -10.13 50.53 -57.34
N SER A 295 -10.21 49.23 -57.61
CA SER A 295 -10.02 48.69 -58.98
C SER A 295 -11.32 48.34 -59.71
N ARG A 296 -12.51 48.61 -59.11
CA ARG A 296 -13.80 48.26 -59.75
C ARG A 296 -14.61 49.42 -60.33
N GLU A 297 -14.13 50.68 -60.24
CA GLU A 297 -14.92 51.82 -60.70
C GLU A 297 -14.50 52.43 -62.04
N LYS A 298 -13.58 51.78 -62.80
CA LYS A 298 -13.13 52.26 -64.13
C LYS A 298 -13.59 51.42 -65.33
N ALA A 299 -14.55 50.52 -65.17
CA ALA A 299 -15.01 49.67 -66.30
C ALA A 299 -16.50 49.83 -66.62
N ALA A 300 -17.11 50.98 -66.38
CA ALA A 300 -18.49 51.25 -66.79
C ALA A 300 -18.63 52.70 -67.34
N ARG A 301 -18.17 52.90 -68.56
CA ARG A 301 -18.69 54.01 -69.40
C ARG A 301 -19.23 53.42 -70.68
N PRO A 302 -20.52 53.62 -71.02
CA PRO A 302 -21.07 53.23 -72.36
C PRO A 302 -20.63 54.23 -73.39
N ILE A 303 -20.25 53.72 -74.56
CA ILE A 303 -20.05 54.45 -75.80
C ILE A 303 -21.43 54.60 -76.41
N ILE A 304 -21.90 55.84 -76.59
CA ILE A 304 -22.99 56.21 -77.48
C ILE A 304 -22.31 56.89 -78.66
N ASP A 305 -22.49 56.37 -79.80
CA ASP A 305 -22.75 56.67 -81.18
C ASP A 305 -22.09 55.68 -82.11
#